data_145044895c013fd809bea4843209f9b4
#
_entry.id   145044895c013fd809bea4843209f9b4
#
_cell.length_a   1.000
_cell.length_b   1.000
_cell.length_c   1.000
_cell.angle_alpha   90.00
_cell.angle_beta   90.00
_cell.angle_gamma   90.00
#
_symmetry.space_group_name_H-M   'P 1'
#
loop_
_entity.id
_entity.type
_entity.pdbx_description
1 polymer ?
#
loop_
_entity_poly.entity_id
_entity_poly.type
_entity_poly.pdbx_seq_one_letter_code
_entity_poly.pdbx_strand_id
1 'polypeptide(L)'
;MRLISWNVNGLRACLGKGFLDFVALADADVICLQETKMRSQQASFDLPGYHRYWNSADKPGYSGTAVFTRTEPLSVTYDFGEDVHRHEGRIITAEYPDFYLVCCYTPNAQDELKRLAYRMKWEDDLRGYLCQLDLIKPVIYCGDLNVAHQEIDLKNPKTNHFNPGFSDEERGKLTELLGSGFIDTFRALHPDATDAYSWWSYRAASRARNVGWRIDYFIVSERLRDRVRKAEILADVMGSDHCPVLLEIEA
;
A
#
# COMPACT_ATOMS: atom_id res chain seq x y z
N MET A 1 4.25 11.48 -13.87
CA MET A 1 3.66 11.56 -12.52
C MET A 1 4.45 10.67 -11.59
N ARG A 2 4.78 11.15 -10.38
CA ARG A 2 5.52 10.41 -9.34
C ARG A 2 4.63 10.16 -8.14
N LEU A 3 4.49 8.90 -7.74
CA LEU A 3 3.68 8.48 -6.61
C LEU A 3 4.56 7.77 -5.57
N ILE A 4 4.25 8.02 -4.29
CA ILE A 4 4.83 7.34 -3.13
C ILE A 4 3.73 6.62 -2.38
N SER A 5 3.99 5.39 -1.95
CA SER A 5 3.16 4.69 -0.97
C SER A 5 4.02 4.28 0.23
N TRP A 6 3.55 4.55 1.44
CA TRP A 6 4.30 4.28 2.66
C TRP A 6 3.40 3.92 3.84
N ASN A 7 3.55 2.73 4.37
CA ASN A 7 3.02 2.41 5.69
C ASN A 7 3.93 3.07 6.75
N VAL A 8 3.41 4.09 7.42
CA VAL A 8 4.17 4.91 8.38
C VAL A 8 4.13 4.38 9.81
N ASN A 9 3.38 3.31 10.06
CA ASN A 9 3.21 2.69 11.39
C ASN A 9 3.00 3.73 12.53
N GLY A 10 2.10 4.69 12.26
CA GLY A 10 1.83 5.84 13.12
C GLY A 10 2.50 7.11 12.61
N LEU A 11 1.74 7.95 11.89
CA LEU A 11 2.28 9.16 11.26
C LEU A 11 2.91 10.12 12.26
N ARG A 12 2.34 10.26 13.47
CA ARG A 12 2.92 11.11 14.51
C ARG A 12 4.35 10.71 14.88
N ALA A 13 4.61 9.42 15.00
CA ALA A 13 5.95 8.92 15.29
C ALA A 13 6.90 9.10 14.09
N CYS A 14 6.39 8.90 12.88
CA CYS A 14 7.14 9.06 11.64
C CYS A 14 7.52 10.53 11.38
N LEU A 15 6.64 11.48 11.72
CA LEU A 15 6.95 12.93 11.67
C LEU A 15 8.19 13.29 12.48
N GLY A 16 8.34 12.74 13.68
CA GLY A 16 9.53 12.94 14.52
C GLY A 16 10.80 12.26 14.01
N LYS A 17 10.71 11.52 12.90
CA LYS A 17 11.83 10.75 12.32
C LYS A 17 12.15 11.14 10.87
N GLY A 18 11.79 12.36 10.46
CA GLY A 18 12.16 12.92 9.16
C GLY A 18 11.14 12.72 8.04
N PHE A 19 9.88 12.42 8.36
CA PHE A 19 8.82 12.28 7.34
C PHE A 19 8.72 13.49 6.41
N LEU A 20 8.70 14.71 6.96
CA LEU A 20 8.57 15.93 6.14
C LEU A 20 9.80 16.19 5.27
N ASP A 21 10.99 15.90 5.78
CA ASP A 21 12.24 16.00 4.99
C ASP A 21 12.21 15.02 3.81
N PHE A 22 11.76 13.79 4.06
CA PHE A 22 11.58 12.81 2.98
C PHE A 22 10.56 13.30 1.94
N VAL A 23 9.39 13.80 2.36
CA VAL A 23 8.37 14.30 1.45
C VAL A 23 8.88 15.44 0.58
N ALA A 24 9.64 16.36 1.17
CA ALA A 24 10.25 17.48 0.43
C ALA A 24 11.27 17.00 -0.61
N LEU A 25 12.08 15.98 -0.27
CA LEU A 25 13.09 15.41 -1.18
C LEU A 25 12.46 14.55 -2.28
N ALA A 26 11.42 13.78 -1.95
CA ALA A 26 10.74 12.90 -2.89
C ALA A 26 10.06 13.66 -4.02
N ASP A 27 9.61 14.88 -3.75
CA ASP A 27 8.94 15.78 -4.71
C ASP A 27 7.83 15.05 -5.49
N ALA A 28 7.03 14.26 -4.76
CA ALA A 28 6.01 13.41 -5.34
C ALA A 28 4.74 14.20 -5.68
N ASP A 29 4.05 13.82 -6.76
CA ASP A 29 2.72 14.36 -7.10
C ASP A 29 1.65 13.83 -6.16
N VAL A 30 1.81 12.57 -5.70
CA VAL A 30 0.89 11.90 -4.80
C VAL A 30 1.64 11.09 -3.74
N ILE A 31 1.15 11.16 -2.50
CA ILE A 31 1.66 10.38 -1.36
C ILE A 31 0.50 9.65 -0.71
N CYS A 32 0.57 8.32 -0.72
CA CYS A 32 -0.38 7.42 -0.11
C CYS A 32 0.19 6.86 1.19
N LEU A 33 -0.53 7.01 2.29
CA LEU A 33 -0.09 6.55 3.61
C LEU A 33 -1.00 5.48 4.15
N GLN A 34 -0.42 4.49 4.81
CA GLN A 34 -1.12 3.45 5.53
C GLN A 34 -0.68 3.47 7.00
N GLU A 35 -1.54 2.98 7.88
CA GLU A 35 -1.37 3.01 9.34
C GLU A 35 -1.05 4.41 9.87
N THR A 36 -1.83 5.41 9.48
CA THR A 36 -1.68 6.77 10.00
C THR A 36 -1.91 6.83 11.51
N LYS A 37 -2.78 5.97 12.05
CA LYS A 37 -3.13 5.83 13.48
C LYS A 37 -3.53 7.16 14.13
N MET A 38 -4.03 8.10 13.32
CA MET A 38 -4.47 9.42 13.78
C MET A 38 -5.62 9.95 12.91
N ARG A 39 -6.38 10.89 13.47
CA ARG A 39 -7.42 11.63 12.75
C ARG A 39 -6.86 12.92 12.16
N SER A 40 -7.49 13.44 11.11
CA SER A 40 -7.07 14.68 10.42
C SER A 40 -6.92 15.86 11.36
N GLN A 41 -7.81 16.00 12.37
CA GLN A 41 -7.78 17.08 13.36
C GLN A 41 -6.55 17.03 14.29
N GLN A 42 -5.85 15.92 14.34
CA GLN A 42 -4.62 15.73 15.12
C GLN A 42 -3.36 16.04 14.32
N ALA A 43 -3.51 16.31 13.02
CA ALA A 43 -2.39 16.62 12.12
C ALA A 43 -1.94 18.07 12.33
N SER A 44 -0.88 18.27 13.13
CA SER A 44 -0.30 19.58 13.46
C SER A 44 0.90 19.95 12.56
N PHE A 45 0.97 19.41 11.36
CA PHE A 45 2.01 19.73 10.37
C PHE A 45 1.40 20.41 9.15
N ASP A 46 2.19 21.24 8.49
CA ASP A 46 1.82 21.84 7.22
C ASP A 46 2.47 21.08 6.06
N LEU A 47 1.73 20.99 4.95
CA LEU A 47 2.18 20.39 3.71
C LEU A 47 1.67 21.25 2.54
N PRO A 48 2.32 22.40 2.31
CA PRO A 48 1.86 23.35 1.31
C PRO A 48 1.87 22.73 -0.09
N GLY A 49 0.83 23.05 -0.87
CA GLY A 49 0.67 22.54 -2.21
C GLY A 49 0.06 21.14 -2.32
N TYR A 50 -0.39 20.55 -1.20
CA TYR A 50 -1.10 19.29 -1.21
C TYR A 50 -2.53 19.41 -0.67
N HIS A 51 -3.49 18.88 -1.41
CA HIS A 51 -4.81 18.51 -0.92
C HIS A 51 -4.66 17.23 -0.07
N ARG A 52 -5.38 17.15 1.06
CA ARG A 52 -5.22 16.08 2.04
C ARG A 52 -6.53 15.37 2.32
N TYR A 53 -6.57 14.08 2.08
CA TYR A 53 -7.72 13.20 2.30
C TYR A 53 -7.37 12.14 3.33
N TRP A 54 -8.28 11.91 4.29
CA TRP A 54 -8.04 11.02 5.43
C TRP A 54 -9.20 10.07 5.60
N ASN A 55 -8.90 8.80 5.79
CA ASN A 55 -9.84 7.79 6.23
C ASN A 55 -9.32 7.18 7.53
N SER A 56 -9.96 7.51 8.65
CA SER A 56 -9.53 7.08 9.97
C SER A 56 -10.43 5.97 10.48
N ALA A 57 -9.85 4.98 11.18
CA ALA A 57 -10.65 3.97 11.86
C ALA A 57 -11.51 4.58 12.97
N ASP A 58 -12.63 3.95 13.27
CA ASP A 58 -13.47 4.29 14.42
C ASP A 58 -12.69 4.14 15.73
N LYS A 59 -11.89 3.08 15.83
CA LYS A 59 -11.00 2.83 16.96
C LYS A 59 -9.81 3.78 16.95
N PRO A 60 -9.63 4.65 17.97
CA PRO A 60 -8.50 5.56 18.06
C PRO A 60 -7.14 4.83 18.05
N GLY A 61 -6.18 5.41 17.33
CA GLY A 61 -4.80 4.90 17.29
C GLY A 61 -4.62 3.57 16.54
N TYR A 62 -5.58 3.20 15.69
CA TYR A 62 -5.59 1.96 14.92
C TYR A 62 -5.76 2.25 13.43
N SER A 63 -5.09 1.46 12.57
CA SER A 63 -5.26 1.53 11.10
C SER A 63 -5.19 2.97 10.55
N GLY A 64 -6.05 3.29 9.60
CA GLY A 64 -6.16 4.61 8.97
C GLY A 64 -5.27 4.77 7.74
N THR A 65 -5.84 5.39 6.71
CA THR A 65 -5.14 5.75 5.47
C THR A 65 -5.21 7.26 5.22
N ALA A 66 -4.27 7.78 4.43
CA ALA A 66 -4.33 9.16 3.95
C ALA A 66 -3.77 9.25 2.52
N VAL A 67 -4.30 10.18 1.76
CA VAL A 67 -3.78 10.56 0.43
C VAL A 67 -3.51 12.05 0.43
N PHE A 68 -2.27 12.42 0.11
CA PHE A 68 -1.85 13.79 -0.13
C PHE A 68 -1.52 13.94 -1.61
N THR A 69 -2.12 14.89 -2.29
CA THR A 69 -2.01 15.03 -3.74
C THR A 69 -1.90 16.49 -4.15
N ARG A 70 -1.04 16.80 -5.12
CA ARG A 70 -0.90 18.16 -5.66
C ARG A 70 -2.06 18.56 -6.56
N THR A 71 -2.62 17.61 -7.28
CA THR A 71 -3.78 17.85 -8.15
C THR A 71 -5.05 17.43 -7.42
N GLU A 72 -6.02 18.32 -7.33
CA GLU A 72 -7.31 18.02 -6.72
C GLU A 72 -8.05 16.95 -7.53
N PRO A 73 -8.46 15.81 -6.91
CA PRO A 73 -9.24 14.79 -7.59
C PRO A 73 -10.63 15.29 -7.96
N LEU A 74 -11.25 14.69 -8.99
CA LEU A 74 -12.64 14.94 -9.37
C LEU A 74 -13.62 14.51 -8.27
N SER A 75 -13.30 13.39 -7.61
CA SER A 75 -14.06 12.88 -6.47
C SER A 75 -13.15 12.04 -5.56
N VAL A 76 -13.54 11.91 -4.29
CA VAL A 76 -12.89 11.02 -3.33
C VAL A 76 -13.94 10.22 -2.60
N THR A 77 -13.77 8.90 -2.57
CA THR A 77 -14.61 7.99 -1.81
C THR A 77 -13.79 7.22 -0.78
N TYR A 78 -14.45 6.82 0.29
CA TYR A 78 -13.84 6.16 1.43
C TYR A 78 -14.45 4.80 1.62
N ASP A 79 -13.59 3.79 1.82
CA ASP A 79 -13.97 2.39 1.93
C ASP A 79 -14.67 1.85 0.67
N PHE A 80 -15.21 0.65 0.72
CA PHE A 80 -15.89 0.00 -0.40
C PHE A 80 -16.81 -1.10 0.10
N GLY A 81 -17.68 -1.58 -0.80
CA GLY A 81 -18.46 -2.79 -0.58
C GLY A 81 -19.38 -2.73 0.64
N GLU A 82 -19.40 -3.83 1.39
CA GLU A 82 -20.28 -4.05 2.53
C GLU A 82 -19.84 -3.28 3.79
N ASP A 83 -20.75 -3.09 4.72
CA ASP A 83 -20.54 -2.36 5.98
C ASP A 83 -19.39 -2.95 6.82
N VAL A 84 -19.18 -4.28 6.76
CA VAL A 84 -18.08 -4.96 7.46
C VAL A 84 -16.68 -4.42 7.11
N HIS A 85 -16.53 -3.73 5.97
CA HIS A 85 -15.28 -3.15 5.50
C HIS A 85 -15.09 -1.67 5.87
N ARG A 86 -16.07 -1.02 6.50
CA ARG A 86 -16.16 0.45 6.59
C ARG A 86 -15.69 1.08 7.91
N HIS A 87 -15.21 0.29 8.87
CA HIS A 87 -14.94 0.80 10.23
C HIS A 87 -13.45 0.95 10.56
N GLU A 88 -12.58 0.50 9.66
CA GLU A 88 -11.14 0.43 9.94
C GLU A 88 -10.31 1.45 9.13
N GLY A 89 -10.93 2.30 8.31
CA GLY A 89 -10.26 3.38 7.58
C GLY A 89 -9.16 2.87 6.64
N ARG A 90 -9.49 1.86 5.80
CA ARG A 90 -8.49 1.10 5.05
C ARG A 90 -8.33 1.51 3.60
N ILE A 91 -9.32 2.18 3.02
CA ILE A 91 -9.30 2.55 1.60
C ILE A 91 -9.68 4.01 1.39
N ILE A 92 -8.92 4.66 0.51
CA ILE A 92 -9.28 5.93 -0.12
C ILE A 92 -9.18 5.71 -1.62
N THR A 93 -10.26 6.00 -2.34
CA THR A 93 -10.28 6.02 -3.80
C THR A 93 -10.41 7.46 -4.27
N ALA A 94 -9.42 7.94 -5.01
CA ALA A 94 -9.42 9.26 -5.63
C ALA A 94 -9.61 9.11 -7.14
N GLU A 95 -10.60 9.80 -7.71
CA GLU A 95 -10.86 9.82 -9.13
C GLU A 95 -10.13 10.98 -9.80
N TYR A 96 -9.35 10.68 -10.81
CA TYR A 96 -8.75 11.67 -11.71
C TYR A 96 -9.37 11.58 -13.12
N PRO A 97 -9.11 12.55 -14.00
CA PRO A 97 -9.67 12.50 -15.36
C PRO A 97 -9.40 11.19 -16.08
N ASP A 98 -8.19 10.66 -15.98
CA ASP A 98 -7.72 9.53 -16.78
C ASP A 98 -7.51 8.22 -16.01
N PHE A 99 -7.63 8.22 -14.68
CA PHE A 99 -7.42 7.03 -13.84
C PHE A 99 -8.10 7.14 -12.48
N TYR A 100 -8.23 6.00 -11.80
CA TYR A 100 -8.51 5.93 -10.37
C TYR A 100 -7.23 5.61 -9.60
N LEU A 101 -7.03 6.30 -8.48
CA LEU A 101 -6.01 5.94 -7.49
C LEU A 101 -6.68 5.31 -6.27
N VAL A 102 -6.27 4.11 -5.90
CA VAL A 102 -6.77 3.40 -4.71
C VAL A 102 -5.62 3.19 -3.73
N CYS A 103 -5.64 3.93 -2.63
CA CYS A 103 -4.73 3.73 -1.49
C CYS A 103 -5.35 2.75 -0.51
N CYS A 104 -4.63 1.68 -0.18
CA CYS A 104 -5.15 0.59 0.64
C CYS A 104 -4.20 0.20 1.77
N TYR A 105 -4.79 -0.14 2.91
CA TYR A 105 -4.16 -0.89 3.99
C TYR A 105 -4.93 -2.19 4.20
N THR A 106 -4.47 -3.26 3.61
CA THR A 106 -5.14 -4.56 3.66
C THR A 106 -5.10 -5.15 5.08
N PRO A 107 -6.21 -5.71 5.59
CA PRO A 107 -6.23 -6.31 6.92
C PRO A 107 -5.25 -7.49 7.03
N ASN A 108 -4.47 -7.54 8.09
CA ASN A 108 -3.60 -8.67 8.41
C ASN A 108 -4.43 -9.86 8.89
N ALA A 109 -4.03 -11.08 8.51
CA ALA A 109 -4.72 -12.31 8.95
C ALA A 109 -4.51 -12.64 10.43
N GLN A 110 -3.60 -11.94 11.13
CA GLN A 110 -3.21 -12.08 12.52
C GLN A 110 -2.56 -13.43 12.86
N ASP A 111 -1.92 -13.49 14.03
CA ASP A 111 -1.29 -14.72 14.53
C ASP A 111 -2.27 -15.90 14.48
N GLU A 112 -1.74 -17.06 14.08
CA GLU A 112 -2.54 -18.30 13.91
C GLU A 112 -3.65 -18.16 12.84
N LEU A 113 -3.54 -17.16 11.95
CA LEU A 113 -4.50 -16.90 10.86
C LEU A 113 -5.94 -16.67 11.36
N LYS A 114 -6.11 -16.10 12.55
CA LYS A 114 -7.42 -15.90 13.21
C LYS A 114 -8.41 -15.07 12.38
N ARG A 115 -7.92 -14.17 11.53
CA ARG A 115 -8.75 -13.35 10.64
C ARG A 115 -8.71 -13.82 9.19
N LEU A 116 -8.19 -15.02 8.88
CA LEU A 116 -8.03 -15.47 7.49
C LEU A 116 -9.35 -15.48 6.72
N ALA A 117 -10.43 -15.99 7.32
CA ALA A 117 -11.74 -16.00 6.65
C ALA A 117 -12.22 -14.60 6.25
N TYR A 118 -12.07 -13.61 7.15
CA TYR A 118 -12.37 -12.20 6.84
C TYR A 118 -11.42 -11.67 5.76
N ARG A 119 -10.12 -11.98 5.86
CA ARG A 119 -9.12 -11.56 4.87
C ARG A 119 -9.46 -12.09 3.47
N MET A 120 -9.91 -13.33 3.35
CA MET A 120 -10.30 -13.91 2.05
C MET A 120 -11.53 -13.20 1.46
N LYS A 121 -12.54 -12.93 2.29
CA LYS A 121 -13.70 -12.13 1.85
C LYS A 121 -13.27 -10.73 1.42
N TRP A 122 -12.42 -10.05 2.19
CA TRP A 122 -11.87 -8.74 1.85
C TRP A 122 -11.22 -8.74 0.46
N GLU A 123 -10.36 -9.73 0.18
CA GLU A 123 -9.64 -9.82 -1.09
C GLU A 123 -10.58 -10.05 -2.28
N ASP A 124 -11.61 -10.89 -2.12
CA ASP A 124 -12.59 -11.14 -3.19
C ASP A 124 -13.43 -9.91 -3.48
N ASP A 125 -13.91 -9.24 -2.45
CA ASP A 125 -14.72 -8.02 -2.57
C ASP A 125 -13.87 -6.87 -3.15
N LEU A 126 -12.63 -6.72 -2.70
CA LEU A 126 -11.70 -5.71 -3.21
C LEU A 126 -11.35 -5.95 -4.70
N ARG A 127 -11.06 -7.20 -5.08
CA ARG A 127 -10.82 -7.54 -6.48
C ARG A 127 -12.02 -7.16 -7.35
N GLY A 128 -13.24 -7.50 -6.90
CA GLY A 128 -14.47 -7.10 -7.58
C GLY A 128 -14.60 -5.59 -7.74
N TYR A 129 -14.29 -4.84 -6.67
CA TYR A 129 -14.29 -3.38 -6.67
C TYR A 129 -13.29 -2.80 -7.66
N LEU A 130 -12.04 -3.25 -7.62
CA LEU A 130 -10.98 -2.79 -8.54
C LEU A 130 -11.32 -3.09 -10.00
N CYS A 131 -11.86 -4.29 -10.29
CA CYS A 131 -12.31 -4.65 -11.64
C CYS A 131 -13.46 -3.74 -12.13
N GLN A 132 -14.40 -3.37 -11.25
CA GLN A 132 -15.47 -2.45 -11.63
C GLN A 132 -14.93 -1.04 -11.94
N LEU A 133 -13.98 -0.54 -11.17
CA LEU A 133 -13.30 0.72 -11.47
C LEU A 133 -12.56 0.64 -12.81
N ASP A 134 -11.87 -0.47 -13.07
CA ASP A 134 -11.08 -0.66 -14.29
C ASP A 134 -11.95 -0.73 -15.56
N LEU A 135 -13.20 -1.12 -15.45
CA LEU A 135 -14.15 -1.02 -16.59
C LEU A 135 -14.40 0.43 -17.02
N ILE A 136 -14.24 1.40 -16.13
CA ILE A 136 -14.51 2.82 -16.38
C ILE A 136 -13.22 3.55 -16.77
N LYS A 137 -12.21 3.49 -15.90
CA LYS A 137 -10.89 4.11 -16.09
C LYS A 137 -9.81 3.18 -15.56
N PRO A 138 -8.55 3.25 -16.07
CA PRO A 138 -7.44 2.50 -15.50
C PRO A 138 -7.28 2.78 -14.00
N VAL A 139 -6.80 1.77 -13.28
CA VAL A 139 -6.60 1.85 -11.83
C VAL A 139 -5.10 1.83 -11.51
N ILE A 140 -4.68 2.70 -10.61
CA ILE A 140 -3.42 2.64 -9.88
C ILE A 140 -3.79 2.25 -8.44
N TYR A 141 -3.46 1.05 -8.03
CA TYR A 141 -3.73 0.50 -6.71
C TYR A 141 -2.44 0.37 -5.93
N CYS A 142 -2.37 0.90 -4.72
CA CYS A 142 -1.15 0.86 -3.93
C CYS A 142 -1.42 0.71 -2.43
N GLY A 143 -0.41 0.27 -1.73
CA GLY A 143 -0.41 0.23 -0.28
C GLY A 143 0.30 -0.97 0.31
N ASP A 144 0.12 -1.13 1.61
CA ASP A 144 0.50 -2.33 2.34
C ASP A 144 -0.57 -3.40 2.14
N LEU A 145 -0.24 -4.40 1.35
CA LEU A 145 -1.14 -5.52 1.03
C LEU A 145 -1.03 -6.68 2.03
N ASN A 146 -0.15 -6.55 3.01
CA ASN A 146 0.06 -7.58 4.03
C ASN A 146 0.25 -9.00 3.46
N VAL A 147 0.91 -9.12 2.30
CA VAL A 147 1.24 -10.40 1.66
C VAL A 147 2.52 -10.30 0.84
N ALA A 148 3.44 -11.25 1.03
CA ALA A 148 4.53 -11.51 0.11
C ALA A 148 4.02 -12.51 -0.95
N HIS A 149 4.06 -12.13 -2.24
CA HIS A 149 3.41 -12.93 -3.30
C HIS A 149 4.14 -14.24 -3.58
N GLN A 150 5.44 -14.16 -3.83
CA GLN A 150 6.27 -15.29 -4.22
C GLN A 150 7.39 -15.55 -3.20
N GLU A 151 8.04 -16.71 -3.28
CA GLU A 151 9.17 -17.04 -2.40
C GLU A 151 10.33 -16.03 -2.50
N ILE A 152 10.50 -15.38 -3.65
CA ILE A 152 11.49 -14.33 -3.86
C ILE A 152 11.16 -13.03 -3.09
N ASP A 153 9.91 -12.87 -2.62
CA ASP A 153 9.42 -11.65 -1.97
C ASP A 153 9.64 -11.62 -0.46
N LEU A 154 10.25 -12.66 0.10
CA LEU A 154 10.60 -12.65 1.53
C LEU A 154 11.86 -13.45 1.82
N LYS A 155 12.50 -13.11 2.94
CA LYS A 155 13.59 -13.92 3.49
C LYS A 155 13.03 -15.16 4.20
N ASN A 156 13.67 -16.31 4.02
CA ASN A 156 13.31 -17.58 4.65
C ASN A 156 11.88 -18.06 4.34
N PRO A 157 11.48 -18.21 3.07
CA PRO A 157 10.12 -18.60 2.71
C PRO A 157 9.67 -19.94 3.33
N LYS A 158 10.55 -20.93 3.42
CA LYS A 158 10.23 -22.25 3.97
C LYS A 158 9.75 -22.22 5.43
N THR A 159 10.29 -21.33 6.25
CA THR A 159 9.91 -21.22 7.66
C THR A 159 8.70 -20.32 7.89
N ASN A 160 8.28 -19.59 6.86
CA ASN A 160 7.17 -18.63 6.93
C ASN A 160 5.90 -19.08 6.19
N HIS A 161 5.89 -20.28 5.62
CA HIS A 161 4.85 -20.78 4.71
C HIS A 161 3.42 -20.73 5.27
N PHE A 162 3.24 -20.77 6.58
CA PHE A 162 1.91 -20.69 7.22
C PHE A 162 1.77 -19.45 8.11
N ASN A 163 2.69 -18.51 8.02
CA ASN A 163 2.59 -17.26 8.76
C ASN A 163 1.66 -16.27 8.04
N PRO A 164 0.99 -15.39 8.80
CA PRO A 164 0.22 -14.29 8.22
C PRO A 164 1.07 -13.49 7.22
N GLY A 165 0.51 -13.22 6.05
CA GLY A 165 1.20 -12.57 4.94
C GLY A 165 1.97 -13.52 4.02
N PHE A 166 2.01 -14.85 4.30
CA PHE A 166 2.61 -15.83 3.40
C PHE A 166 1.88 -17.19 3.41
N SER A 167 0.61 -17.20 3.77
CA SER A 167 -0.24 -18.38 3.58
C SER A 167 -0.56 -18.59 2.09
N ASP A 168 -0.87 -19.82 1.70
CA ASP A 168 -1.22 -20.14 0.31
C ASP A 168 -2.48 -19.41 -0.12
N GLU A 169 -3.43 -19.22 0.81
CA GLU A 169 -4.68 -18.50 0.58
C GLU A 169 -4.43 -17.02 0.26
N GLU A 170 -3.63 -16.33 1.07
CA GLU A 170 -3.31 -14.90 0.86
C GLU A 170 -2.55 -14.70 -0.46
N ARG A 171 -1.54 -15.53 -0.73
CA ARG A 171 -0.78 -15.53 -1.99
C ARG A 171 -1.67 -15.84 -3.20
N GLY A 172 -2.57 -16.82 -3.05
CA GLY A 172 -3.57 -17.17 -4.06
C GLY A 172 -4.45 -16.00 -4.45
N LYS A 173 -4.93 -15.22 -3.47
CA LYS A 173 -5.76 -14.03 -3.71
C LYS A 173 -5.02 -12.93 -4.48
N LEU A 174 -3.75 -12.72 -4.19
CA LEU A 174 -2.95 -11.77 -4.98
C LEU A 174 -2.73 -12.29 -6.41
N THR A 175 -2.52 -13.60 -6.59
CA THR A 175 -2.45 -14.24 -7.93
C THR A 175 -3.76 -14.04 -8.70
N GLU A 176 -4.92 -14.22 -8.06
CA GLU A 176 -6.24 -13.98 -8.66
C GLU A 176 -6.43 -12.52 -9.08
N LEU A 177 -6.00 -11.56 -8.24
CA LEU A 177 -6.04 -10.14 -8.58
C LEU A 177 -5.19 -9.83 -9.82
N LEU A 178 -3.94 -10.28 -9.84
CA LEU A 178 -3.06 -10.07 -10.99
C LEU A 178 -3.62 -10.74 -12.26
N GLY A 179 -4.21 -11.94 -12.13
CA GLY A 179 -4.89 -12.64 -13.23
C GLY A 179 -6.16 -11.95 -13.73
N SER A 180 -6.67 -10.97 -13.01
CA SER A 180 -7.89 -10.20 -13.37
C SER A 180 -7.60 -8.93 -14.22
N GLY A 181 -6.41 -8.81 -14.79
CA GLY A 181 -6.03 -7.69 -15.65
C GLY A 181 -5.18 -6.62 -14.95
N PHE A 182 -4.46 -6.99 -13.92
CA PHE A 182 -3.55 -6.12 -13.18
C PHE A 182 -2.12 -6.62 -13.18
N ILE A 183 -1.16 -5.74 -12.99
CA ILE A 183 0.27 -6.05 -12.91
C ILE A 183 0.91 -5.50 -11.63
N ASP A 184 1.80 -6.27 -11.03
CA ASP A 184 2.75 -5.81 -10.03
C ASP A 184 3.88 -5.06 -10.75
N THR A 185 3.93 -3.74 -10.57
CA THR A 185 4.86 -2.87 -11.32
C THR A 185 6.31 -3.15 -10.99
N PHE A 186 6.62 -3.48 -9.73
CA PHE A 186 7.98 -3.82 -9.34
C PHE A 186 8.44 -5.11 -10.02
N ARG A 187 7.65 -6.18 -9.94
CA ARG A 187 7.99 -7.46 -10.59
C ARG A 187 7.98 -7.39 -12.11
N ALA A 188 7.16 -6.54 -12.70
CA ALA A 188 7.17 -6.32 -14.14
C ALA A 188 8.50 -5.71 -14.64
N LEU A 189 9.10 -4.80 -13.86
CA LEU A 189 10.36 -4.15 -14.21
C LEU A 189 11.60 -4.91 -13.66
N HIS A 190 11.45 -5.64 -12.56
CA HIS A 190 12.53 -6.30 -11.83
C HIS A 190 12.16 -7.77 -11.53
N PRO A 191 11.97 -8.62 -12.57
CA PRO A 191 11.44 -9.98 -12.40
C PRO A 191 12.32 -10.86 -11.49
N ASP A 192 13.63 -10.69 -11.54
CA ASP A 192 14.61 -11.52 -10.85
C ASP A 192 15.27 -10.85 -9.63
N ALA A 193 14.80 -9.65 -9.23
CA ALA A 193 15.38 -8.94 -8.10
C ALA A 193 15.14 -9.69 -6.78
N THR A 194 16.21 -10.17 -6.18
CA THR A 194 16.24 -10.81 -4.87
C THR A 194 16.55 -9.82 -3.76
N ASP A 195 16.25 -10.19 -2.51
CA ASP A 195 16.57 -9.38 -1.32
C ASP A 195 16.00 -7.93 -1.37
N ALA A 196 14.94 -7.75 -2.14
CA ALA A 196 14.23 -6.50 -2.32
C ALA A 196 12.96 -6.49 -1.45
N TYR A 197 13.05 -5.89 -0.28
CA TYR A 197 12.00 -5.91 0.73
C TYR A 197 11.54 -4.51 1.11
N SER A 198 10.28 -4.39 1.55
CA SER A 198 9.67 -3.14 1.96
C SER A 198 9.36 -3.07 3.46
N TRP A 199 9.37 -4.21 4.14
CA TRP A 199 9.09 -4.33 5.57
C TRP A 199 10.09 -5.22 6.29
N TRP A 200 10.44 -4.85 7.52
CA TRP A 200 11.30 -5.62 8.42
C TRP A 200 10.79 -5.55 9.85
N SER A 201 10.68 -6.71 10.51
CA SER A 201 10.36 -6.73 11.93
C SER A 201 11.35 -5.89 12.75
N TYR A 202 10.85 -5.16 13.75
CA TYR A 202 11.73 -4.49 14.74
C TYR A 202 12.58 -5.48 15.56
N ARG A 203 12.22 -6.76 15.58
CA ARG A 203 12.93 -7.79 16.35
C ARG A 203 14.26 -8.16 15.69
N ALA A 204 15.26 -8.48 16.53
CA ALA A 204 16.53 -9.08 16.11
C ALA A 204 17.28 -8.29 15.03
N ALA A 205 17.19 -6.97 15.00
CA ALA A 205 17.83 -6.10 14.02
C ALA A 205 17.57 -6.56 12.55
N SER A 206 16.33 -6.99 12.25
CA SER A 206 15.98 -7.62 10.97
C SER A 206 16.32 -6.73 9.79
N ARG A 207 16.08 -5.40 9.86
CA ARG A 207 16.37 -4.47 8.76
C ARG A 207 17.88 -4.38 8.48
N ALA A 208 18.72 -4.30 9.52
CA ALA A 208 20.17 -4.25 9.35
C ALA A 208 20.76 -5.53 8.72
N ARG A 209 20.10 -6.67 8.90
CA ARG A 209 20.45 -7.97 8.30
C ARG A 209 19.70 -8.26 6.99
N ASN A 210 18.88 -7.35 6.55
CA ASN A 210 17.97 -7.52 5.43
C ASN A 210 17.12 -8.81 5.49
N VAL A 211 16.59 -9.11 6.69
CA VAL A 211 15.62 -10.20 6.88
C VAL A 211 14.21 -9.59 6.81
N GLY A 212 13.74 -9.39 5.59
CA GLY A 212 12.55 -8.62 5.30
C GLY A 212 11.55 -9.33 4.39
N TRP A 213 10.47 -8.62 4.11
CA TRP A 213 9.36 -9.04 3.25
C TRP A 213 8.99 -7.89 2.32
N ARG A 214 8.62 -8.19 1.07
CA ARG A 214 8.02 -7.23 0.16
C ARG A 214 6.50 -7.37 0.25
N ILE A 215 5.86 -6.45 0.95
CA ILE A 215 4.42 -6.45 1.22
C ILE A 215 3.73 -5.14 0.85
N ASP A 216 4.51 -4.14 0.44
CA ASP A 216 4.03 -2.87 -0.10
C ASP A 216 4.16 -2.86 -1.62
N TYR A 217 3.09 -2.43 -2.31
CA TYR A 217 2.98 -2.56 -3.76
C TYR A 217 2.46 -1.30 -4.43
N PHE A 218 2.85 -1.15 -5.70
CA PHE A 218 2.05 -0.50 -6.73
C PHE A 218 1.60 -1.55 -7.75
N ILE A 219 0.30 -1.72 -7.84
CA ILE A 219 -0.36 -2.59 -8.82
C ILE A 219 -1.16 -1.69 -9.74
N VAL A 220 -1.05 -1.87 -11.04
CA VAL A 220 -1.76 -1.05 -12.02
C VAL A 220 -2.55 -1.93 -12.99
N SER A 221 -3.60 -1.37 -13.59
CA SER A 221 -4.29 -2.00 -14.71
C SER A 221 -3.32 -2.40 -15.81
N GLU A 222 -3.48 -3.57 -16.40
CA GLU A 222 -2.62 -4.09 -17.48
C GLU A 222 -2.44 -3.06 -18.61
N ARG A 223 -3.48 -2.32 -18.95
CA ARG A 223 -3.45 -1.27 -19.99
C ARG A 223 -2.57 -0.05 -19.66
N LEU A 224 -2.07 0.06 -18.43
CA LEU A 224 -1.07 1.05 -18.04
C LEU A 224 0.37 0.54 -18.11
N ARG A 225 0.60 -0.74 -18.45
CA ARG A 225 1.92 -1.39 -18.45
C ARG A 225 2.99 -0.56 -19.15
N ASP A 226 2.70 -0.14 -20.38
CA ASP A 226 3.66 0.58 -21.20
C ASP A 226 3.87 2.04 -20.75
N ARG A 227 3.08 2.51 -19.80
CA ARG A 227 3.21 3.85 -19.19
C ARG A 227 4.05 3.83 -17.90
N VAL A 228 4.31 2.67 -17.32
CA VAL A 228 5.17 2.52 -16.13
C VAL A 228 6.62 2.76 -16.54
N ARG A 229 7.27 3.74 -15.90
CA ARG A 229 8.67 4.10 -16.18
C ARG A 229 9.62 3.65 -15.09
N LYS A 230 9.14 3.63 -13.84
CA LYS A 230 9.97 3.30 -12.69
C LYS A 230 9.10 2.70 -11.58
N ALA A 231 9.59 1.66 -10.93
CA ALA A 231 9.02 1.09 -9.72
C ALA A 231 10.17 0.71 -8.78
N GLU A 232 10.24 1.35 -7.62
CA GLU A 232 11.35 1.19 -6.68
C GLU A 232 10.90 0.95 -5.26
N ILE A 233 11.76 0.30 -4.50
CA ILE A 233 11.67 0.14 -3.04
C ILE A 233 12.76 1.02 -2.44
N LEU A 234 12.38 2.03 -1.66
CA LEU A 234 13.30 3.03 -1.11
C LEU A 234 13.83 2.55 0.26
N ALA A 235 14.57 1.43 0.26
CA ALA A 235 14.98 0.70 1.46
C ALA A 235 15.80 1.53 2.47
N ASP A 236 16.48 2.57 2.01
CA ASP A 236 17.30 3.44 2.85
C ASP A 236 16.50 4.49 3.62
N VAL A 237 15.23 4.70 3.27
CA VAL A 237 14.34 5.66 3.95
C VAL A 237 13.88 5.09 5.27
N MET A 238 14.27 5.76 6.35
CA MET A 238 13.96 5.38 7.73
C MET A 238 12.71 6.12 8.25
N GLY A 239 12.18 5.69 9.39
CA GLY A 239 11.03 6.34 10.05
C GLY A 239 9.92 5.37 10.47
N SER A 240 9.79 4.26 9.76
CA SER A 240 8.86 3.17 10.02
C SER A 240 9.58 1.83 9.94
N ASP A 241 8.93 0.73 10.29
CA ASP A 241 9.35 -0.64 9.97
C ASP A 241 9.11 -1.02 8.51
N HIS A 242 8.34 -0.22 7.79
CA HIS A 242 8.29 -0.21 6.33
C HIS A 242 9.18 0.90 5.75
N CYS A 243 9.62 0.72 4.51
CA CYS A 243 10.13 1.81 3.69
C CYS A 243 9.11 2.22 2.64
N PRO A 244 9.23 3.43 2.06
CA PRO A 244 8.36 3.83 0.96
C PRO A 244 8.62 2.99 -0.29
N VAL A 245 7.57 2.81 -1.10
CA VAL A 245 7.68 2.35 -2.48
C VAL A 245 7.30 3.49 -3.43
N LEU A 246 7.95 3.51 -4.60
CA LEU A 246 7.82 4.59 -5.59
C LEU A 246 7.33 4.01 -6.92
N LEU A 247 6.40 4.74 -7.54
CA LEU A 247 6.00 4.54 -8.92
C LEU A 247 6.21 5.85 -9.72
N GLU A 248 6.89 5.77 -10.86
CA GLU A 248 6.82 6.80 -11.89
C GLU A 248 6.05 6.26 -13.10
N ILE A 249 5.01 6.99 -13.49
CA ILE A 249 4.13 6.61 -14.59
C ILE A 249 3.81 7.82 -15.45
N GLU A 250 3.73 7.63 -16.76
CA GLU A 250 3.23 8.67 -17.67
C GLU A 250 1.74 8.87 -17.43
N ALA A 251 1.39 10.13 -17.17
CA ALA A 251 0.00 10.54 -16.95
C ALA A 251 -0.73 10.81 -18.26
#